data_c8ea4703d305930c3b64145f9748704b
#
_entry.id   c8ea4703d305930c3b64145f9748704b
#
_cell.length_a   1.000
_cell.length_b   1.000
_cell.length_c   1.000
_cell.angle_alpha   90.00
_cell.angle_beta   90.00
_cell.angle_gamma   90.00
#
_symmetry.space_group_name_H-M   'P 1'
#
loop_
_entity.id
_entity.type
_entity.pdbx_description
1 polymer ?
#
loop_
_entity_poly.entity_id
_entity_poly.type
_entity_poly.pdbx_seq_one_letter_code
_entity_poly.pdbx_strand_id
1 'polypeptide(L)'
;MKIGIIDIHKSCLEFLLEYQSKDTNFFFVPRKINNKNRLEQGMYFRGNEDYLVLTFWNKSDSKEQIYYINWACDSKGISSIELSCRDNNNALPYVIEIKEILESAIGKEFEKTKENRWRFLYPDNEHYLTTLQNFIEKYKPLIDVYLLKHPESGIPLADKTIDDQFVKTLPYYKDYMESINKAKKTGSVKVKHSEYVMSLQHNELSNLMVEYLKKNGYTKVKAEENYVDIKCVDKEGKKIFFELKTAQTVKSAIREAIGQLLEYNHYPNSSKADKLIIVTKYEPEQEDIQYLTGLRMIYKIPVYYQSFDINKKKLSEEY
;
A
#
# COMPACT_ATOMS: atom_id res chain seq x y z
N MET A 1 -0.25 10.49 -19.81
CA MET A 1 -0.10 9.22 -20.58
C MET A 1 -1.31 8.35 -20.25
N LYS A 2 -2.07 7.86 -21.24
CA LYS A 2 -3.17 6.93 -20.94
C LYS A 2 -2.54 5.61 -20.48
N ILE A 3 -2.79 5.22 -19.24
CA ILE A 3 -2.37 3.92 -18.68
C ILE A 3 -3.23 2.87 -19.39
N GLY A 4 -2.60 1.85 -19.99
CA GLY A 4 -3.33 0.75 -20.60
C GLY A 4 -3.71 -0.32 -19.58
N ILE A 5 -4.74 -1.13 -19.87
CA ILE A 5 -5.16 -2.21 -18.96
C ILE A 5 -4.02 -3.19 -18.65
N ILE A 6 -3.13 -3.44 -19.59
CA ILE A 6 -1.95 -4.31 -19.42
C ILE A 6 -1.01 -3.74 -18.36
N ASP A 7 -0.77 -2.43 -18.39
CA ASP A 7 0.09 -1.76 -17.40
C ASP A 7 -0.54 -1.85 -16.00
N ILE A 8 -1.88 -1.72 -15.90
CA ILE A 8 -2.62 -1.88 -14.65
C ILE A 8 -2.49 -3.32 -14.11
N HIS A 9 -2.65 -4.34 -14.97
CA HIS A 9 -2.44 -5.74 -14.58
C HIS A 9 -1.03 -5.98 -14.04
N LYS A 10 -0.02 -5.48 -14.75
CA LYS A 10 1.37 -5.61 -14.36
C LYS A 10 1.64 -4.93 -13.02
N SER A 11 1.19 -3.70 -12.89
CA SER A 11 1.37 -2.89 -11.70
C SER A 11 0.70 -3.52 -10.47
N CYS A 12 -0.53 -4.04 -10.62
CA CYS A 12 -1.20 -4.76 -9.55
C CYS A 12 -0.48 -6.06 -9.17
N LEU A 13 0.06 -6.80 -10.15
CA LEU A 13 0.82 -8.03 -9.86
C LEU A 13 2.10 -7.72 -9.07
N GLU A 14 2.87 -6.75 -9.51
CA GLU A 14 4.10 -6.31 -8.82
C GLU A 14 3.80 -5.87 -7.39
N PHE A 15 2.76 -5.07 -7.21
CA PHE A 15 2.29 -4.63 -5.89
C PHE A 15 1.92 -5.80 -4.97
N LEU A 16 1.12 -6.76 -5.47
CA LEU A 16 0.66 -7.89 -4.68
C LEU A 16 1.78 -8.86 -4.33
N LEU A 17 2.73 -9.09 -5.23
CA LEU A 17 3.91 -9.92 -4.97
C LEU A 17 4.85 -9.25 -3.96
N GLU A 18 5.00 -7.95 -4.02
CA GLU A 18 5.75 -7.20 -3.00
C GLU A 18 5.05 -7.28 -1.64
N TYR A 19 3.73 -7.12 -1.61
CA TYR A 19 2.94 -7.26 -0.37
C TYR A 19 3.10 -8.67 0.22
N GLN A 20 2.97 -9.72 -0.61
CA GLN A 20 3.14 -11.11 -0.19
C GLN A 20 4.56 -11.43 0.31
N SER A 21 5.59 -10.77 -0.25
CA SER A 21 6.97 -10.95 0.22
C SER A 21 7.19 -10.46 1.67
N LYS A 22 6.29 -9.62 2.17
CA LYS A 22 6.33 -9.01 3.50
C LYS A 22 5.36 -9.71 4.47
N ASP A 23 4.27 -10.25 3.96
CA ASP A 23 3.29 -11.04 4.70
C ASP A 23 3.12 -12.42 4.02
N THR A 24 3.75 -13.43 4.58
CA THR A 24 3.72 -14.81 4.06
C THR A 24 2.35 -15.48 4.16
N ASN A 25 1.41 -14.89 4.90
CA ASN A 25 0.02 -15.35 5.02
C ASN A 25 -0.93 -14.60 4.08
N PHE A 26 -0.42 -13.67 3.29
CA PHE A 26 -1.21 -12.93 2.31
C PHE A 26 -1.26 -13.69 0.99
N PHE A 27 -2.47 -14.03 0.56
CA PHE A 27 -2.72 -14.74 -0.71
C PHE A 27 -3.76 -13.99 -1.52
N PHE A 28 -3.62 -14.05 -2.84
CA PHE A 28 -4.54 -13.47 -3.81
C PHE A 28 -4.84 -14.46 -4.94
N VAL A 29 -5.91 -14.25 -5.68
CA VAL A 29 -6.35 -15.18 -6.73
C VAL A 29 -5.97 -14.65 -8.11
N PRO A 30 -4.94 -15.21 -8.74
CA PRO A 30 -4.56 -14.86 -10.12
C PRO A 30 -5.51 -15.49 -11.15
N ARG A 31 -5.36 -15.12 -12.42
CA ARG A 31 -6.07 -15.73 -13.53
C ARG A 31 -5.69 -17.21 -13.67
N LYS A 32 -6.68 -18.10 -13.67
CA LYS A 32 -6.47 -19.55 -13.87
C LYS A 32 -6.83 -20.00 -15.28
N ILE A 33 -7.80 -19.35 -15.91
CA ILE A 33 -8.28 -19.72 -17.25
C ILE A 33 -7.63 -18.79 -18.28
N ASN A 34 -6.77 -19.38 -19.12
CA ASN A 34 -6.00 -18.64 -20.12
C ASN A 34 -6.71 -18.60 -21.50
N ASN A 35 -7.98 -18.24 -21.52
CA ASN A 35 -8.71 -18.07 -22.78
C ASN A 35 -8.10 -16.92 -23.61
N LYS A 36 -7.93 -17.13 -24.91
CA LYS A 36 -7.37 -16.15 -25.85
C LYS A 36 -5.93 -15.72 -25.51
N ASN A 37 -5.16 -16.59 -24.87
CA ASN A 37 -3.76 -16.32 -24.50
C ASN A 37 -3.60 -15.02 -23.70
N ARG A 38 -4.53 -14.75 -22.77
CA ARG A 38 -4.54 -13.50 -22.00
C ARG A 38 -3.35 -13.37 -21.04
N LEU A 39 -2.85 -14.49 -20.54
CA LEU A 39 -1.67 -14.48 -19.67
C LEU A 39 -0.42 -14.04 -20.44
N GLU A 40 -0.25 -14.51 -21.67
CA GLU A 40 0.84 -14.13 -22.57
C GLU A 40 0.75 -12.65 -22.99
N GLN A 41 -0.46 -12.09 -22.96
CA GLN A 41 -0.70 -10.67 -23.19
C GLN A 41 -0.47 -9.80 -21.95
N GLY A 42 -0.11 -10.38 -20.78
CA GLY A 42 0.09 -9.65 -19.54
C GLY A 42 -1.18 -9.41 -18.71
N MET A 43 -2.27 -10.11 -19.02
CA MET A 43 -3.53 -10.02 -18.25
C MET A 43 -3.54 -11.04 -17.12
N TYR A 44 -2.85 -10.75 -16.02
CA TYR A 44 -2.58 -11.65 -14.91
C TYR A 44 -3.79 -11.94 -14.02
N PHE A 45 -4.78 -11.07 -14.03
CA PHE A 45 -6.00 -11.20 -13.24
C PHE A 45 -7.22 -11.39 -14.12
N ARG A 46 -8.34 -11.72 -13.50
CA ARG A 46 -9.61 -11.85 -14.20
C ARG A 46 -10.05 -10.50 -14.78
N GLY A 47 -10.76 -10.50 -15.89
CA GLY A 47 -11.20 -9.32 -16.61
C GLY A 47 -10.98 -9.45 -18.11
N ASN A 48 -11.05 -8.32 -18.79
CA ASN A 48 -10.86 -8.19 -20.23
C ASN A 48 -10.07 -6.92 -20.57
N GLU A 49 -10.18 -6.44 -21.79
CA GLU A 49 -9.49 -5.25 -22.30
C GLU A 49 -9.95 -3.94 -21.64
N ASP A 50 -11.14 -3.95 -20.98
CA ASP A 50 -11.76 -2.77 -20.38
C ASP A 50 -11.56 -2.69 -18.88
N TYR A 51 -11.38 -3.83 -18.19
CA TYR A 51 -11.25 -3.88 -16.74
C TYR A 51 -10.53 -5.12 -16.24
N LEU A 52 -10.00 -5.05 -15.01
CA LEU A 52 -9.54 -6.17 -14.21
C LEU A 52 -10.31 -6.26 -12.89
N VAL A 53 -10.36 -7.47 -12.32
CA VAL A 53 -10.86 -7.72 -10.97
C VAL A 53 -9.88 -8.56 -10.17
N LEU A 54 -9.72 -8.21 -8.89
CA LEU A 54 -8.93 -8.91 -7.91
C LEU A 54 -9.84 -9.47 -6.82
N THR A 55 -9.60 -10.70 -6.42
CA THR A 55 -10.30 -11.33 -5.29
C THR A 55 -9.33 -12.07 -4.39
N PHE A 56 -9.73 -12.23 -3.11
CA PHE A 56 -8.96 -12.87 -2.04
C PHE A 56 -9.73 -14.03 -1.40
N TRP A 57 -10.92 -14.35 -1.93
CA TRP A 57 -11.87 -15.28 -1.30
C TRP A 57 -12.40 -16.36 -2.26
N ASN A 58 -11.66 -16.65 -3.30
CA ASN A 58 -12.10 -17.58 -4.30
C ASN A 58 -10.99 -18.54 -4.68
N LYS A 59 -11.25 -19.84 -4.58
CA LYS A 59 -10.29 -20.88 -5.00
C LYS A 59 -10.34 -21.18 -6.51
N SER A 60 -11.29 -20.60 -7.23
CA SER A 60 -11.47 -20.88 -8.64
C SER A 60 -11.96 -19.65 -9.40
N ASP A 61 -11.41 -19.39 -10.59
CA ASP A 61 -11.99 -18.51 -11.57
C ASP A 61 -12.88 -19.27 -12.56
N SER A 62 -13.45 -20.42 -12.14
CA SER A 62 -14.31 -21.25 -12.95
C SER A 62 -15.55 -20.48 -13.41
N LYS A 63 -16.14 -20.94 -14.53
CA LYS A 63 -17.43 -20.43 -15.03
C LYS A 63 -18.58 -20.64 -14.04
N GLU A 64 -18.37 -21.47 -13.03
CA GLU A 64 -19.34 -21.83 -11.99
C GLU A 64 -19.26 -20.91 -10.76
N GLN A 65 -18.49 -19.83 -10.84
CA GLN A 65 -18.42 -18.88 -9.74
C GLN A 65 -19.81 -18.28 -9.46
N ILE A 66 -20.26 -18.44 -8.22
CA ILE A 66 -21.61 -18.12 -7.78
C ILE A 66 -21.68 -16.74 -7.16
N TYR A 67 -20.60 -16.31 -6.51
CA TYR A 67 -20.45 -15.02 -5.82
C TYR A 67 -19.19 -14.32 -6.28
N TYR A 68 -19.17 -13.02 -6.09
CA TYR A 68 -18.03 -12.15 -6.36
C TYR A 68 -17.89 -11.14 -5.25
N ILE A 69 -16.71 -11.08 -4.67
CA ILE A 69 -16.27 -10.07 -3.71
C ILE A 69 -14.92 -9.60 -4.24
N ASN A 70 -14.90 -8.45 -4.88
CA ASN A 70 -13.75 -8.03 -5.67
C ASN A 70 -13.40 -6.56 -5.42
N TRP A 71 -12.12 -6.27 -5.46
CA TRP A 71 -11.65 -4.97 -5.90
C TRP A 71 -11.50 -5.00 -7.43
N ALA A 72 -11.94 -3.96 -8.10
CA ALA A 72 -11.89 -3.86 -9.55
C ALA A 72 -11.29 -2.52 -9.98
N CYS A 73 -10.72 -2.52 -11.20
CA CYS A 73 -10.19 -1.31 -11.83
C CYS A 73 -10.45 -1.35 -13.33
N ASP A 74 -10.94 -0.25 -13.89
CA ASP A 74 -11.15 -0.13 -15.33
C ASP A 74 -9.87 0.30 -16.06
N SER A 75 -9.90 0.28 -17.40
CA SER A 75 -8.78 0.69 -18.26
C SER A 75 -8.40 2.18 -18.16
N LYS A 76 -9.20 3.00 -17.44
CA LYS A 76 -8.90 4.41 -17.15
C LYS A 76 -8.26 4.60 -15.79
N GLY A 77 -8.15 3.53 -14.98
CA GLY A 77 -7.62 3.58 -13.62
C GLY A 77 -8.68 3.87 -12.55
N ILE A 78 -9.97 3.89 -12.91
CA ILE A 78 -11.06 4.10 -11.95
C ILE A 78 -11.32 2.79 -11.21
N SER A 79 -11.27 2.85 -9.89
CA SER A 79 -11.38 1.67 -9.02
C SER A 79 -12.75 1.55 -8.37
N SER A 80 -13.13 0.32 -8.05
CA SER A 80 -14.38 0.03 -7.34
C SER A 80 -14.24 -1.19 -6.43
N ILE A 81 -15.17 -1.31 -5.46
CA ILE A 81 -15.47 -2.56 -4.78
C ILE A 81 -16.75 -3.11 -5.40
N GLU A 82 -16.71 -4.34 -5.85
CA GLU A 82 -17.86 -4.99 -6.51
C GLU A 82 -18.26 -6.25 -5.77
N LEU A 83 -19.54 -6.33 -5.44
CA LEU A 83 -20.17 -7.46 -4.78
C LEU A 83 -21.29 -8.00 -5.65
N SER A 84 -21.36 -9.31 -5.79
CA SER A 84 -22.52 -9.94 -6.43
C SER A 84 -22.65 -11.40 -6.02
N CYS A 85 -23.88 -11.91 -6.10
CA CYS A 85 -24.20 -13.32 -5.93
C CYS A 85 -25.30 -13.72 -6.92
N ARG A 86 -25.30 -15.00 -7.35
CA ARG A 86 -26.41 -15.54 -8.14
C ARG A 86 -27.65 -15.69 -7.28
N ASP A 87 -28.82 -15.52 -7.92
CA ASP A 87 -30.10 -15.71 -7.28
C ASP A 87 -30.24 -17.12 -6.67
N ASN A 88 -30.94 -17.21 -5.56
CA ASN A 88 -31.24 -18.47 -4.85
C ASN A 88 -29.99 -19.29 -4.43
N ASN A 89 -28.85 -18.65 -4.25
CA ASN A 89 -27.66 -19.32 -3.75
C ASN A 89 -27.48 -19.13 -2.25
N ASN A 90 -27.00 -20.16 -1.57
CA ASN A 90 -26.77 -20.16 -0.12
C ASN A 90 -25.72 -19.11 0.34
N ALA A 91 -24.86 -18.61 -0.56
CA ALA A 91 -23.89 -17.55 -0.26
C ALA A 91 -24.52 -16.15 -0.24
N LEU A 92 -25.72 -15.96 -0.80
CA LEU A 92 -26.33 -14.63 -0.95
C LEU A 92 -26.51 -13.88 0.38
N PRO A 93 -27.04 -14.49 1.45
CA PRO A 93 -27.16 -13.78 2.75
C PRO A 93 -25.81 -13.27 3.25
N TYR A 94 -24.75 -14.06 3.13
CA TYR A 94 -23.40 -13.70 3.58
C TYR A 94 -22.79 -12.56 2.73
N VAL A 95 -23.05 -12.53 1.41
CA VAL A 95 -22.62 -11.44 0.55
C VAL A 95 -23.34 -10.14 0.91
N ILE A 96 -24.63 -10.20 1.29
CA ILE A 96 -25.39 -9.05 1.79
C ILE A 96 -24.82 -8.53 3.10
N GLU A 97 -24.54 -9.42 4.06
CA GLU A 97 -23.93 -9.01 5.33
C GLU A 97 -22.54 -8.41 5.16
N ILE A 98 -21.71 -8.98 4.25
CA ILE A 98 -20.41 -8.38 3.87
C ILE A 98 -20.61 -6.98 3.29
N LYS A 99 -21.63 -6.77 2.45
CA LYS A 99 -21.96 -5.44 1.92
C LYS A 99 -22.24 -4.45 3.06
N GLU A 100 -23.08 -4.85 4.03
CA GLU A 100 -23.43 -3.99 5.18
C GLU A 100 -22.23 -3.66 6.07
N ILE A 101 -21.34 -4.64 6.30
CA ILE A 101 -20.06 -4.42 7.00
C ILE A 101 -19.21 -3.38 6.27
N LEU A 102 -19.11 -3.50 4.96
CA LEU A 102 -18.33 -2.55 4.14
C LEU A 102 -18.96 -1.16 4.10
N GLU A 103 -20.29 -1.07 3.96
CA GLU A 103 -21.03 0.20 4.02
C GLU A 103 -20.81 0.93 5.35
N SER A 104 -20.86 0.19 6.44
CA SER A 104 -20.58 0.73 7.77
C SER A 104 -19.13 1.24 7.89
N ALA A 105 -18.15 0.48 7.37
CA ALA A 105 -16.74 0.84 7.44
C ALA A 105 -16.36 2.00 6.52
N ILE A 106 -17.03 2.11 5.37
CA ILE A 106 -16.82 3.18 4.38
C ILE A 106 -17.61 4.44 4.77
N GLY A 107 -18.74 4.29 5.48
CA GLY A 107 -19.67 5.37 5.79
C GLY A 107 -20.52 5.79 4.59
N LYS A 108 -20.70 4.91 3.60
CA LYS A 108 -21.46 5.19 2.37
C LYS A 108 -22.09 3.91 1.82
N GLU A 109 -23.32 4.02 1.32
CA GLU A 109 -24.03 2.90 0.71
C GLU A 109 -23.46 2.52 -0.65
N PHE A 110 -23.56 1.21 -0.98
CA PHE A 110 -23.22 0.68 -2.29
C PHE A 110 -24.37 0.92 -3.28
N GLU A 111 -24.03 1.37 -4.47
CA GLU A 111 -24.98 1.48 -5.59
C GLU A 111 -25.45 0.07 -6.02
N LYS A 112 -26.77 -0.16 -6.04
CA LYS A 112 -27.35 -1.37 -6.62
C LYS A 112 -27.32 -1.24 -8.15
N THR A 113 -26.44 -1.97 -8.82
CA THR A 113 -26.29 -1.92 -10.29
C THR A 113 -27.24 -2.86 -11.01
N LYS A 114 -27.56 -4.02 -10.41
CA LYS A 114 -28.53 -5.05 -10.87
C LYS A 114 -29.04 -5.81 -9.65
N GLU A 115 -29.96 -6.77 -9.89
CA GLU A 115 -30.37 -7.70 -8.84
C GLU A 115 -29.17 -8.46 -8.30
N ASN A 116 -29.01 -8.47 -6.97
CA ASN A 116 -27.91 -9.08 -6.23
C ASN A 116 -26.50 -8.65 -6.73
N ARG A 117 -26.37 -7.38 -7.18
CA ARG A 117 -25.12 -6.77 -7.58
C ARG A 117 -25.00 -5.35 -7.05
N TRP A 118 -23.90 -5.08 -6.35
CA TRP A 118 -23.63 -3.80 -5.72
C TRP A 118 -22.22 -3.34 -6.04
N ARG A 119 -22.03 -2.03 -6.11
CA ARG A 119 -20.76 -1.39 -6.39
C ARG A 119 -20.55 -0.15 -5.55
N PHE A 120 -19.36 0.00 -5.02
CA PHE A 120 -18.84 1.25 -4.47
C PHE A 120 -17.74 1.76 -5.40
N LEU A 121 -17.86 3.01 -5.88
CA LEU A 121 -16.83 3.66 -6.68
C LEU A 121 -15.93 4.48 -5.77
N TYR A 122 -14.62 4.28 -5.90
CA TYR A 122 -13.64 5.19 -5.30
C TYR A 122 -13.65 6.54 -6.02
N PRO A 123 -13.21 7.64 -5.38
CA PRO A 123 -13.05 8.94 -6.05
C PRO A 123 -12.12 8.84 -7.26
N ASP A 124 -12.48 9.51 -8.36
CA ASP A 124 -11.73 9.47 -9.62
C ASP A 124 -10.31 10.04 -9.53
N ASN A 125 -10.03 10.85 -8.50
CA ASN A 125 -8.71 11.40 -8.22
C ASN A 125 -7.82 10.49 -7.38
N GLU A 126 -8.32 9.34 -6.92
CA GLU A 126 -7.51 8.36 -6.20
C GLU A 126 -6.83 7.40 -7.18
N HIS A 127 -5.53 7.22 -7.01
CA HIS A 127 -4.79 6.27 -7.83
C HIS A 127 -5.18 4.82 -7.49
N TYR A 128 -5.38 3.99 -8.52
CA TYR A 128 -5.88 2.61 -8.36
C TYR A 128 -5.06 1.74 -7.40
N LEU A 129 -3.75 1.96 -7.28
CA LEU A 129 -2.94 1.19 -6.32
C LEU A 129 -3.12 1.66 -4.89
N THR A 130 -3.37 2.95 -4.69
CA THR A 130 -3.74 3.49 -3.37
C THR A 130 -5.07 2.90 -2.91
N THR A 131 -6.04 2.80 -3.82
CA THR A 131 -7.33 2.18 -3.51
C THR A 131 -7.20 0.67 -3.29
N LEU A 132 -6.32 -0.02 -4.03
CA LEU A 132 -6.02 -1.44 -3.81
C LEU A 132 -5.36 -1.66 -2.43
N GLN A 133 -4.38 -0.84 -2.08
CA GLN A 133 -3.75 -0.89 -0.76
C GLN A 133 -4.78 -0.66 0.35
N ASN A 134 -5.61 0.37 0.20
CA ASN A 134 -6.69 0.68 1.14
C ASN A 134 -7.67 -0.49 1.29
N PHE A 135 -8.02 -1.14 0.17
CA PHE A 135 -8.85 -2.33 0.18
C PHE A 135 -8.22 -3.49 0.98
N ILE A 136 -6.94 -3.76 0.74
CA ILE A 136 -6.20 -4.83 1.42
C ILE A 136 -6.04 -4.55 2.91
N GLU A 137 -5.71 -3.32 3.29
CA GLU A 137 -5.39 -2.98 4.68
C GLU A 137 -6.61 -2.72 5.56
N LYS A 138 -7.70 -2.19 4.99
CA LYS A 138 -8.88 -1.80 5.78
C LYS A 138 -10.06 -2.74 5.62
N TYR A 139 -10.38 -3.14 4.40
CA TYR A 139 -11.64 -3.83 4.11
C TYR A 139 -11.47 -5.35 4.07
N LYS A 140 -10.38 -5.85 3.48
CA LYS A 140 -10.09 -7.28 3.45
C LYS A 140 -10.09 -7.92 4.85
N PRO A 141 -9.46 -7.34 5.90
CA PRO A 141 -9.48 -7.93 7.24
C PRO A 141 -10.88 -8.05 7.84
N LEU A 142 -11.77 -7.10 7.55
CA LEU A 142 -13.16 -7.16 8.03
C LEU A 142 -13.91 -8.35 7.41
N ILE A 143 -13.71 -8.56 6.11
CA ILE A 143 -14.30 -9.68 5.37
C ILE A 143 -13.69 -11.01 5.84
N ASP A 144 -12.37 -11.08 6.03
CA ASP A 144 -11.68 -12.28 6.51
C ASP A 144 -12.20 -12.71 7.88
N VAL A 145 -12.31 -11.77 8.83
CA VAL A 145 -12.84 -12.03 10.19
C VAL A 145 -14.30 -12.50 10.13
N TYR A 146 -15.10 -11.91 9.25
CA TYR A 146 -16.49 -12.32 9.05
C TYR A 146 -16.55 -13.76 8.51
N LEU A 147 -15.82 -14.06 7.44
CA LEU A 147 -15.83 -15.39 6.81
C LEU A 147 -15.26 -16.50 7.70
N LEU A 148 -14.27 -16.18 8.54
CA LEU A 148 -13.76 -17.12 9.54
C LEU A 148 -14.82 -17.52 10.59
N LYS A 149 -15.75 -16.61 10.89
CA LYS A 149 -16.90 -16.89 11.79
C LYS A 149 -18.05 -17.60 11.10
N HIS A 150 -18.09 -17.56 9.77
CA HIS A 150 -19.15 -18.12 8.93
C HIS A 150 -18.63 -19.13 7.91
N PRO A 151 -18.00 -20.25 8.35
CA PRO A 151 -17.49 -21.28 7.44
C PRO A 151 -18.61 -21.93 6.60
N GLU A 152 -19.85 -21.91 7.07
CA GLU A 152 -21.04 -22.38 6.38
C GLU A 152 -21.41 -21.55 5.15
N SER A 153 -20.86 -20.35 4.99
CA SER A 153 -21.06 -19.49 3.79
C SER A 153 -20.57 -20.16 2.51
N GLY A 154 -19.65 -21.11 2.61
CA GLY A 154 -19.01 -21.75 1.47
C GLY A 154 -18.06 -20.81 0.69
N ILE A 155 -17.74 -19.63 1.24
CA ILE A 155 -16.82 -18.64 0.64
C ILE A 155 -15.42 -18.87 1.24
N PRO A 156 -14.50 -19.55 0.53
CA PRO A 156 -13.19 -19.87 1.09
C PRO A 156 -12.24 -18.67 0.97
N LEU A 157 -11.41 -18.48 1.99
CA LEU A 157 -10.24 -17.63 1.93
C LEU A 157 -9.23 -18.18 0.90
N ALA A 158 -8.50 -17.29 0.23
CA ALA A 158 -7.35 -17.70 -0.55
C ALA A 158 -6.26 -18.29 0.35
N ASP A 159 -5.60 -19.31 -0.11
CA ASP A 159 -4.54 -20.02 0.60
C ASP A 159 -3.35 -20.33 -0.32
N LYS A 160 -2.29 -20.86 0.25
CA LYS A 160 -1.04 -21.18 -0.45
C LYS A 160 -1.23 -22.09 -1.67
N THR A 161 -2.28 -22.91 -1.72
CA THR A 161 -2.52 -23.80 -2.87
C THR A 161 -2.85 -23.03 -4.14
N ILE A 162 -3.45 -21.85 -4.02
CA ILE A 162 -3.73 -20.96 -5.15
C ILE A 162 -2.42 -20.35 -5.69
N ASP A 163 -1.56 -19.92 -4.79
CA ASP A 163 -0.26 -19.33 -5.13
C ASP A 163 0.65 -20.36 -5.81
N ASP A 164 0.77 -21.56 -5.25
CA ASP A 164 1.53 -22.66 -5.83
C ASP A 164 1.02 -23.04 -7.24
N GLN A 165 -0.29 -23.03 -7.46
CA GLN A 165 -0.89 -23.28 -8.78
C GLN A 165 -0.56 -22.17 -9.76
N PHE A 166 -0.60 -20.92 -9.32
CA PHE A 166 -0.25 -19.77 -10.15
C PHE A 166 1.20 -19.81 -10.60
N VAL A 167 2.13 -20.04 -9.68
CA VAL A 167 3.56 -20.16 -9.97
C VAL A 167 3.84 -21.28 -10.98
N LYS A 168 3.12 -22.41 -10.88
CA LYS A 168 3.31 -23.57 -11.79
C LYS A 168 2.73 -23.35 -13.19
N THR A 169 1.70 -22.50 -13.30
CA THR A 169 0.94 -22.34 -14.57
C THR A 169 1.39 -21.17 -15.42
N LEU A 170 2.28 -20.31 -14.91
CA LEU A 170 2.72 -19.10 -15.61
C LEU A 170 4.19 -19.19 -16.05
N PRO A 171 4.51 -19.53 -17.31
CA PRO A 171 5.89 -19.53 -17.80
C PRO A 171 6.59 -18.18 -17.61
N TYR A 172 5.93 -17.07 -17.89
CA TYR A 172 6.51 -15.73 -17.73
C TYR A 172 6.62 -15.31 -16.25
N TYR A 173 5.90 -15.96 -15.31
CA TYR A 173 6.15 -15.78 -13.89
C TYR A 173 7.57 -16.26 -13.54
N LYS A 174 8.04 -17.34 -14.17
CA LYS A 174 9.46 -17.76 -14.07
C LYS A 174 10.38 -16.66 -14.60
N ASP A 175 10.09 -16.12 -15.77
CA ASP A 175 10.89 -15.05 -16.38
C ASP A 175 10.90 -13.80 -15.48
N TYR A 176 9.76 -13.46 -14.90
CA TYR A 176 9.63 -12.38 -13.93
C TYR A 176 10.41 -12.66 -12.65
N MET A 177 10.28 -13.85 -12.05
CA MET A 177 11.02 -14.23 -10.86
C MET A 177 12.53 -14.39 -11.13
N GLU A 178 12.91 -14.85 -12.31
CA GLU A 178 14.31 -14.87 -12.74
C GLU A 178 14.87 -13.46 -12.91
N SER A 179 14.09 -12.53 -13.44
CA SER A 179 14.45 -11.12 -13.55
C SER A 179 14.65 -10.47 -12.17
N ILE A 180 13.74 -10.73 -11.23
CA ILE A 180 13.87 -10.28 -9.82
C ILE A 180 15.09 -10.90 -9.16
N ASN A 181 15.33 -12.20 -9.35
CA ASN A 181 16.46 -12.90 -8.75
C ASN A 181 17.81 -12.47 -9.37
N LYS A 182 17.86 -12.23 -10.68
CA LYS A 182 19.01 -11.61 -11.34
C LYS A 182 19.26 -10.19 -10.82
N ALA A 183 18.20 -9.43 -10.62
CA ALA A 183 18.24 -8.10 -10.07
C ALA A 183 18.77 -8.06 -8.64
N LYS A 184 18.32 -8.98 -7.78
CA LYS A 184 18.87 -9.15 -6.41
C LYS A 184 20.36 -9.50 -6.41
N LYS A 185 20.83 -10.26 -7.41
CA LYS A 185 22.25 -10.61 -7.57
C LYS A 185 23.10 -9.46 -8.14
N THR A 186 22.53 -8.59 -8.96
CA THR A 186 23.25 -7.49 -9.63
C THR A 186 23.12 -6.14 -8.91
N GLY A 187 22.36 -6.07 -7.83
CA GLY A 187 22.22 -4.84 -7.03
C GLY A 187 21.50 -3.69 -7.73
N SER A 188 20.86 -3.93 -8.88
CA SER A 188 20.23 -2.87 -9.65
C SER A 188 18.97 -3.29 -10.42
N VAL A 189 17.89 -3.55 -9.70
CA VAL A 189 16.56 -3.30 -10.27
C VAL A 189 15.74 -2.57 -9.22
N LYS A 190 15.68 -1.29 -9.34
CA LYS A 190 14.65 -0.47 -8.75
C LYS A 190 13.34 -0.85 -9.43
N VAL A 191 12.46 -1.49 -8.69
CA VAL A 191 11.07 -1.70 -9.12
C VAL A 191 10.43 -0.31 -9.14
N LYS A 192 10.37 0.31 -10.31
CA LYS A 192 9.80 1.67 -10.51
C LYS A 192 8.41 1.88 -9.91
N HIS A 193 7.78 0.81 -9.49
CA HIS A 193 6.40 0.76 -9.05
C HIS A 193 6.23 0.88 -7.53
N SER A 194 7.07 0.22 -6.74
CA SER A 194 7.15 0.48 -5.29
C SER A 194 7.55 1.95 -5.05
N GLU A 195 8.41 2.50 -5.91
CA GLU A 195 8.77 3.92 -5.88
C GLU A 195 7.56 4.82 -6.12
N TYR A 196 6.59 4.44 -6.96
CA TYR A 196 5.43 5.29 -7.25
C TYR A 196 4.39 5.29 -6.10
N VAL A 197 4.05 4.14 -5.53
CA VAL A 197 3.14 4.08 -4.37
C VAL A 197 3.80 4.70 -3.13
N MET A 198 5.08 4.43 -2.91
CA MET A 198 5.86 5.08 -1.86
C MET A 198 5.95 6.60 -2.10
N SER A 199 6.09 7.04 -3.35
CA SER A 199 6.07 8.45 -3.72
C SER A 199 4.72 9.11 -3.44
N LEU A 200 3.59 8.45 -3.70
CA LEU A 200 2.25 8.99 -3.38
C LEU A 200 2.03 9.11 -1.87
N GLN A 201 2.38 8.07 -1.10
CA GLN A 201 2.29 8.09 0.36
C GLN A 201 3.25 9.10 0.98
N HIS A 202 4.44 9.21 0.41
CA HIS A 202 5.43 10.20 0.81
C HIS A 202 4.92 11.63 0.54
N ASN A 203 4.36 11.88 -0.64
CA ASN A 203 3.81 13.19 -1.01
C ASN A 203 2.60 13.57 -0.13
N GLU A 204 1.72 12.62 0.18
CA GLU A 204 0.61 12.85 1.10
C GLU A 204 1.11 13.20 2.50
N LEU A 205 2.04 12.42 3.05
CA LEU A 205 2.65 12.68 4.35
C LEU A 205 3.37 14.03 4.36
N SER A 206 4.12 14.36 3.30
CA SER A 206 4.82 15.64 3.15
C SER A 206 3.86 16.83 3.17
N ASN A 207 2.77 16.77 2.40
CA ASN A 207 1.77 17.83 2.36
C ASN A 207 1.09 18.05 3.71
N LEU A 208 0.69 16.97 4.39
CA LEU A 208 0.08 17.02 5.71
C LEU A 208 1.05 17.57 6.76
N MET A 209 2.32 17.19 6.71
CA MET A 209 3.37 17.68 7.58
C MET A 209 3.62 19.17 7.37
N VAL A 210 3.72 19.64 6.13
CA VAL A 210 3.90 21.07 5.82
C VAL A 210 2.72 21.90 6.37
N GLU A 211 1.49 21.42 6.19
CA GLU A 211 0.29 22.06 6.74
C GLU A 211 0.33 22.13 8.28
N TYR A 212 0.68 21.00 8.91
CA TYR A 212 0.80 20.91 10.36
C TYR A 212 1.86 21.87 10.91
N LEU A 213 3.07 21.87 10.33
CA LEU A 213 4.18 22.70 10.80
C LEU A 213 3.83 24.20 10.71
N LYS A 214 3.24 24.65 9.58
CA LYS A 214 2.79 26.03 9.42
C LYS A 214 1.74 26.45 10.46
N LYS A 215 0.77 25.57 10.77
CA LYS A 215 -0.27 25.81 11.76
C LYS A 215 0.27 25.84 13.21
N ASN A 216 1.35 25.12 13.47
CA ASN A 216 1.93 24.98 14.80
C ASN A 216 3.12 25.92 15.07
N GLY A 217 3.29 26.98 14.29
CA GLY A 217 4.22 28.06 14.56
C GLY A 217 5.66 27.82 14.12
N TYR A 218 5.89 26.79 13.28
CA TYR A 218 7.17 26.66 12.58
C TYR A 218 7.25 27.70 11.45
N THR A 219 8.41 28.25 11.26
CA THR A 219 8.67 29.27 10.24
C THR A 219 9.60 28.73 9.17
N LYS A 220 9.65 29.41 8.01
CA LYS A 220 10.50 29.04 6.88
C LYS A 220 10.31 27.59 6.43
N VAL A 221 9.09 27.07 6.51
CA VAL A 221 8.75 25.70 6.13
C VAL A 221 8.85 25.57 4.61
N LYS A 222 9.78 24.74 4.16
CA LYS A 222 10.06 24.46 2.74
C LYS A 222 10.12 22.95 2.53
N ALA A 223 9.39 22.44 1.55
CA ALA A 223 9.46 21.05 1.12
C ALA A 223 10.44 20.87 -0.05
N GLU A 224 11.07 19.71 -0.13
CA GLU A 224 11.94 19.27 -1.24
C GLU A 224 13.06 20.27 -1.63
N GLU A 225 13.63 20.96 -0.67
CA GLU A 225 14.73 21.88 -0.91
C GLU A 225 16.09 21.22 -0.64
N ASN A 226 16.93 21.13 -1.69
CA ASN A 226 18.28 20.53 -1.63
C ASN A 226 18.27 19.11 -1.03
N TYR A 227 17.43 18.24 -1.59
CA TYR A 227 17.29 16.82 -1.23
C TYR A 227 16.69 16.52 0.17
N VAL A 228 16.40 17.52 0.98
CA VAL A 228 15.75 17.35 2.28
C VAL A 228 14.25 17.44 2.10
N ASP A 229 13.50 16.46 2.63
CA ASP A 229 12.05 16.39 2.48
C ASP A 229 11.34 17.63 3.02
N ILE A 230 11.66 18.06 4.26
CA ILE A 230 11.16 19.32 4.82
C ILE A 230 12.23 20.01 5.65
N LYS A 231 12.42 21.30 5.40
CA LYS A 231 13.23 22.22 6.22
C LYS A 231 12.35 23.23 6.91
N CYS A 232 12.64 23.54 8.17
CA CYS A 232 11.97 24.64 8.87
C CYS A 232 12.82 25.19 10.00
N VAL A 233 12.26 26.19 10.67
CA VAL A 233 12.79 26.76 11.92
C VAL A 233 11.68 26.68 12.96
N ASP A 234 11.99 26.15 14.14
CA ASP A 234 11.05 26.06 15.25
C ASP A 234 10.85 27.39 15.98
N LYS A 235 10.05 27.38 17.04
CA LYS A 235 9.74 28.57 17.85
C LYS A 235 10.95 29.10 18.64
N GLU A 236 11.94 28.24 18.85
CA GLU A 236 13.20 28.59 19.56
C GLU A 236 14.29 29.09 18.59
N GLY A 237 14.01 29.15 17.30
CA GLY A 237 14.93 29.57 16.27
C GLY A 237 15.87 28.46 15.77
N LYS A 238 15.67 27.20 16.20
CA LYS A 238 16.46 26.06 15.76
C LYS A 238 16.06 25.62 14.36
N LYS A 239 17.05 25.36 13.52
CA LYS A 239 16.87 24.80 12.19
C LYS A 239 16.66 23.30 12.27
N ILE A 240 15.62 22.80 11.63
CA ILE A 240 15.24 21.39 11.65
C ILE A 240 15.18 20.85 10.21
N PHE A 241 15.77 19.69 10.01
CA PHE A 241 15.59 18.87 8.80
C PHE A 241 14.73 17.66 9.15
N PHE A 242 13.64 17.48 8.44
CA PHE A 242 12.81 16.30 8.51
C PHE A 242 13.07 15.41 7.30
N GLU A 243 13.21 14.12 7.56
CA GLU A 243 13.23 13.06 6.54
C GLU A 243 12.03 12.17 6.76
N LEU A 244 11.17 12.10 5.75
CA LEU A 244 9.93 11.35 5.79
C LEU A 244 10.16 9.95 5.24
N LYS A 245 9.75 8.93 5.95
CA LYS A 245 9.87 7.54 5.51
C LYS A 245 8.54 6.82 5.52
N THR A 246 8.25 6.13 4.45
CA THR A 246 7.10 5.24 4.29
C THR A 246 7.47 3.78 4.57
N ALA A 247 8.68 3.54 5.10
CA ALA A 247 9.15 2.22 5.52
C ALA A 247 8.17 1.55 6.48
N GLN A 248 8.09 0.23 6.44
CA GLN A 248 7.09 -0.52 7.21
C GLN A 248 7.42 -0.68 8.70
N THR A 249 8.67 -0.47 9.07
CA THR A 249 9.11 -0.52 10.46
C THR A 249 9.94 0.70 10.79
N VAL A 250 9.87 1.14 12.05
CA VAL A 250 10.69 2.24 12.57
C VAL A 250 12.17 1.97 12.38
N LYS A 251 12.62 0.75 12.66
CA LYS A 251 14.01 0.31 12.47
C LYS A 251 14.48 0.47 11.01
N SER A 252 13.64 0.12 10.03
CA SER A 252 13.99 0.30 8.61
C SER A 252 14.04 1.78 8.25
N ALA A 253 13.07 2.58 8.72
CA ALA A 253 13.05 4.02 8.51
C ALA A 253 14.30 4.72 9.05
N ILE A 254 14.70 4.38 10.27
CA ILE A 254 15.91 4.92 10.89
C ILE A 254 17.14 4.56 10.05
N ARG A 255 17.28 3.31 9.62
CA ARG A 255 18.41 2.85 8.80
C ARG A 255 18.51 3.60 7.48
N GLU A 256 17.38 3.83 6.82
CA GLU A 256 17.33 4.51 5.53
C GLU A 256 17.57 6.01 5.65
N ALA A 257 17.06 6.65 6.70
CA ALA A 257 17.08 8.10 6.86
C ALA A 257 18.41 8.64 7.42
N ILE A 258 19.08 7.89 8.30
CA ILE A 258 20.28 8.41 9.01
C ILE A 258 21.36 8.84 8.03
N GLY A 259 21.69 8.00 7.04
CA GLY A 259 22.73 8.33 6.06
C GLY A 259 22.41 9.61 5.28
N GLN A 260 21.18 9.73 4.82
CA GLN A 260 20.68 10.88 4.08
C GLN A 260 20.72 12.16 4.93
N LEU A 261 20.18 12.11 6.13
CA LEU A 261 20.19 13.27 7.04
C LEU A 261 21.60 13.75 7.40
N LEU A 262 22.52 12.80 7.64
CA LEU A 262 23.92 13.14 7.94
C LEU A 262 24.62 13.75 6.72
N GLU A 263 24.39 13.18 5.51
CA GLU A 263 24.93 13.74 4.28
C GLU A 263 24.41 15.16 4.06
N TYR A 264 23.09 15.35 4.10
CA TYR A 264 22.47 16.65 3.84
C TYR A 264 22.88 17.72 4.85
N ASN A 265 23.11 17.31 6.10
CA ASN A 265 23.49 18.22 7.17
C ASN A 265 24.98 18.56 7.16
N HIS A 266 25.86 17.59 6.92
CA HIS A 266 27.28 17.73 7.18
C HIS A 266 28.17 17.79 5.92
N TYR A 267 27.68 17.35 4.76
CA TYR A 267 28.50 17.37 3.55
C TYR A 267 28.46 18.74 2.85
N PRO A 268 29.57 19.33 2.38
CA PRO A 268 30.94 18.79 2.49
C PRO A 268 31.63 19.06 3.84
N ASN A 269 31.24 20.05 4.62
CA ASN A 269 31.94 20.37 5.89
C ASN A 269 31.17 21.37 6.80
N SER A 270 29.86 21.37 6.80
CA SER A 270 29.10 22.33 7.64
C SER A 270 27.84 21.72 8.23
N SER A 271 27.61 21.94 9.51
CA SER A 271 26.30 21.66 10.11
C SER A 271 25.30 22.73 9.65
N LYS A 272 24.21 22.30 9.01
CA LYS A 272 23.19 23.17 8.41
C LYS A 272 21.92 23.25 9.28
N ALA A 273 21.68 22.22 10.10
CA ALA A 273 20.54 22.09 10.99
C ALA A 273 20.96 21.71 12.40
N ASP A 274 20.18 22.16 13.39
CA ASP A 274 20.37 21.87 14.81
C ASP A 274 19.75 20.53 15.20
N LYS A 275 18.71 20.09 14.47
CA LYS A 275 18.02 18.83 14.68
C LYS A 275 17.76 18.13 13.34
N LEU A 276 17.86 16.79 13.37
CA LEU A 276 17.59 15.87 12.28
C LEU A 276 16.47 14.95 12.73
N ILE A 277 15.29 15.05 12.13
CA ILE A 277 14.11 14.32 12.60
C ILE A 277 13.64 13.34 11.53
N ILE A 278 13.53 12.07 11.90
CA ILE A 278 12.96 11.02 11.08
C ILE A 278 11.48 10.94 11.40
N VAL A 279 10.63 10.94 10.37
CA VAL A 279 9.17 10.86 10.54
C VAL A 279 8.59 9.70 9.78
N THR A 280 7.76 8.92 10.46
CA THR A 280 6.90 7.91 9.83
C THR A 280 5.49 7.96 10.43
N LYS A 281 4.61 7.07 9.99
CA LYS A 281 3.27 6.88 10.60
C LYS A 281 3.26 5.96 11.82
N TYR A 282 4.38 5.34 12.18
CA TYR A 282 4.48 4.34 13.23
C TYR A 282 5.09 4.90 14.50
N GLU A 283 4.60 4.45 15.65
CA GLU A 283 5.20 4.75 16.94
C GLU A 283 6.49 3.91 17.14
N PRO A 284 7.56 4.50 17.72
CA PRO A 284 8.80 3.77 17.97
C PRO A 284 8.66 2.83 19.17
N GLU A 285 9.34 1.69 19.08
CA GLU A 285 9.51 0.77 20.22
C GLU A 285 10.65 1.25 21.16
N GLN A 286 10.71 0.68 22.34
CA GLN A 286 11.72 1.06 23.34
C GLN A 286 13.15 0.89 22.84
N GLU A 287 13.40 -0.13 22.02
CA GLU A 287 14.71 -0.39 21.42
C GLU A 287 15.11 0.67 20.40
N ASP A 288 14.16 1.18 19.61
CA ASP A 288 14.39 2.26 18.64
C ASP A 288 14.77 3.55 19.38
N ILE A 289 14.05 3.87 20.47
CA ILE A 289 14.32 5.04 21.33
C ILE A 289 15.71 4.95 21.98
N GLN A 290 16.07 3.78 22.50
CA GLN A 290 17.39 3.54 23.09
C GLN A 290 18.51 3.71 22.06
N TYR A 291 18.31 3.20 20.86
CA TYR A 291 19.29 3.36 19.77
C TYR A 291 19.51 4.82 19.40
N LEU A 292 18.43 5.59 19.18
CA LEU A 292 18.54 7.02 18.87
C LEU A 292 19.15 7.83 20.01
N THR A 293 18.81 7.50 21.25
CA THR A 293 19.41 8.09 22.43
C THR A 293 20.92 7.81 22.49
N GLY A 294 21.32 6.58 22.18
CA GLY A 294 22.74 6.21 22.07
C GLY A 294 23.48 7.03 21.01
N LEU A 295 22.89 7.26 19.86
CA LEU A 295 23.48 8.10 18.81
C LEU A 295 23.70 9.54 19.28
N ARG A 296 22.74 10.12 20.00
CA ARG A 296 22.87 11.48 20.57
C ARG A 296 23.91 11.54 21.65
N MET A 297 23.92 10.59 22.58
CA MET A 297 24.79 10.65 23.77
C MET A 297 26.25 10.31 23.45
N ILE A 298 26.47 9.25 22.69
CA ILE A 298 27.82 8.70 22.41
C ILE A 298 28.45 9.43 21.23
N TYR A 299 27.72 9.54 20.13
CA TYR A 299 28.28 10.06 18.87
C TYR A 299 27.95 11.54 18.62
N LYS A 300 27.17 12.19 19.51
CA LYS A 300 26.74 13.59 19.39
C LYS A 300 25.98 13.91 18.09
N ILE A 301 25.30 12.91 17.52
CA ILE A 301 24.49 13.08 16.32
C ILE A 301 23.10 13.57 16.75
N PRO A 302 22.62 14.76 16.33
CA PRO A 302 21.37 15.35 16.79
C PRO A 302 20.16 14.74 16.05
N VAL A 303 20.05 13.40 16.05
CA VAL A 303 18.97 12.66 15.37
C VAL A 303 17.87 12.32 16.35
N TYR A 304 16.63 12.56 15.92
CA TYR A 304 15.40 12.34 16.66
C TYR A 304 14.39 11.61 15.78
N TYR A 305 13.31 11.17 16.40
CA TYR A 305 12.21 10.52 15.72
C TYR A 305 10.88 11.08 16.18
N GLN A 306 9.92 11.16 15.25
CA GLN A 306 8.51 11.47 15.56
C GLN A 306 7.60 10.59 14.68
N SER A 307 6.47 10.16 15.22
CA SER A 307 5.39 9.61 14.41
C SER A 307 4.42 10.70 13.97
N PHE A 308 3.81 10.54 12.81
CA PHE A 308 2.74 11.41 12.33
C PHE A 308 1.44 10.65 12.19
N ASP A 309 0.48 10.93 13.06
CA ASP A 309 -0.89 10.39 12.97
C ASP A 309 -1.65 11.13 11.85
N ILE A 310 -1.81 10.46 10.72
CA ILE A 310 -2.46 11.01 9.52
C ILE A 310 -3.93 11.37 9.81
N ASN A 311 -4.63 10.57 10.62
CA ASN A 311 -6.04 10.80 10.93
C ASN A 311 -6.25 12.02 11.83
N LYS A 312 -5.39 12.18 12.83
CA LYS A 312 -5.43 13.33 13.76
C LYS A 312 -4.65 14.54 13.25
N LYS A 313 -3.91 14.37 12.15
CA LYS A 313 -2.98 15.37 11.59
C LYS A 313 -2.06 15.97 12.65
N LYS A 314 -1.37 15.10 13.41
CA LYS A 314 -0.57 15.51 14.56
C LYS A 314 0.73 14.72 14.65
N LEU A 315 1.84 15.42 14.95
CA LEU A 315 3.10 14.81 15.35
C LEU A 315 3.05 14.30 16.80
N SER A 316 3.75 13.20 17.06
CA SER A 316 4.03 12.72 18.40
C SER A 316 5.00 13.67 19.15
N GLU A 317 5.30 13.32 20.40
CA GLU A 317 6.47 13.86 21.09
C GLU A 317 7.76 13.45 20.35
N GLU A 318 8.84 14.17 20.62
CA GLU A 318 10.15 13.94 20.03
C GLU A 318 10.91 12.91 20.88
N TYR A 319 11.28 11.80 20.25
CA TYR A 319 12.02 10.70 20.88
C TYR A 319 13.52 10.80 20.65
#